data_522e5bbff240a8e69007efbc6ae58305
#
_entry.id   522e5bbff240a8e69007efbc6ae58305
#
_cell.length_a   1.000
_cell.length_b   1.000
_cell.length_c   1.000
_cell.angle_alpha   90.00
_cell.angle_beta   90.00
_cell.angle_gamma   90.00
#
_symmetry.space_group_name_H-M   'P 1'
#
loop_
_entity.id
_entity.type
_entity.pdbx_description
1 polymer ?
#
loop_
_entity_poly.entity_id
_entity_poly.type
_entity_poly.pdbx_seq_one_letter_code
_entity_poly.pdbx_strand_id
1 'polypeptide(L)'
;MTDEEWEKVERSLSRPYGHAKFMIDGYTVDVAVQPEKKLKYVLTVYVNKKCALYTCVNDCDIRSRFYYPSKRSSLSAADKQKLKKVSKARRESITQMAAYTAYSPFWGSFSRMKAHFIRNNQSIRLIKC
;
A
#
# COMPACT_ATOMS: atom_id res chain seq x y z
N MET A 1 -11.11 3.49 -15.83
CA MET A 1 -12.39 3.10 -15.16
C MET A 1 -13.29 4.31 -14.99
N THR A 2 -14.57 4.09 -15.12
CA THR A 2 -15.57 5.12 -14.86
C THR A 2 -15.89 5.23 -13.38
N ASP A 3 -16.53 6.33 -12.98
CA ASP A 3 -16.95 6.52 -11.59
C ASP A 3 -17.94 5.44 -11.15
N GLU A 4 -18.83 5.02 -12.06
CA GLU A 4 -19.78 3.94 -11.80
C GLU A 4 -19.09 2.62 -11.50
N GLU A 5 -18.04 2.30 -12.22
CA GLU A 5 -17.25 1.10 -11.98
C GLU A 5 -16.54 1.17 -10.62
N TRP A 6 -16.01 2.33 -10.27
CA TRP A 6 -15.41 2.54 -8.95
C TRP A 6 -16.44 2.40 -7.81
N GLU A 7 -17.64 2.87 -8.00
CA GLU A 7 -18.74 2.69 -7.04
C GLU A 7 -19.10 1.22 -6.84
N LYS A 8 -19.13 0.45 -7.92
CA LYS A 8 -19.35 -1.00 -7.85
C LYS A 8 -18.26 -1.68 -7.02
N VAL A 9 -17.01 -1.32 -7.26
CA VAL A 9 -15.86 -1.85 -6.53
C VAL A 9 -15.97 -1.50 -5.05
N GLU A 10 -16.28 -0.25 -4.73
CA GLU A 10 -16.43 0.19 -3.35
C GLU A 10 -17.51 -0.59 -2.61
N ARG A 11 -18.65 -0.81 -3.26
CA ARG A 11 -19.74 -1.62 -2.68
C ARG A 11 -19.32 -3.07 -2.45
N SER A 12 -18.60 -3.66 -3.39
CA SER A 12 -18.09 -5.01 -3.25
C SER A 12 -17.08 -5.13 -2.11
N LEU A 13 -16.17 -4.15 -2.00
CA LEU A 13 -15.11 -4.14 -0.98
C LEU A 13 -15.58 -3.63 0.38
N SER A 14 -16.81 -3.17 0.51
CA SER A 14 -17.39 -2.81 1.81
C SER A 14 -17.97 -4.00 2.56
N ARG A 15 -18.05 -5.16 1.92
CA ARG A 15 -18.56 -6.39 2.53
C ARG A 15 -17.42 -7.25 3.07
N PRO A 16 -17.62 -7.97 4.21
CA PRO A 16 -16.65 -8.95 4.65
C PRO A 16 -16.38 -9.98 3.54
N TYR A 17 -15.11 -10.27 3.30
CA TYR A 17 -14.68 -11.18 2.24
C TYR A 17 -15.07 -10.74 0.82
N GLY A 18 -15.36 -9.45 0.62
CA GLY A 18 -15.56 -8.89 -0.71
C GLY A 18 -14.29 -8.99 -1.55
N HIS A 19 -14.46 -8.97 -2.86
CA HIS A 19 -13.35 -9.19 -3.79
C HIS A 19 -13.55 -8.36 -5.06
N ALA A 20 -12.45 -7.84 -5.62
CA ALA A 20 -12.45 -7.18 -6.92
C ALA A 20 -11.17 -7.55 -7.66
N LYS A 21 -11.29 -7.69 -8.99
CA LYS A 21 -10.18 -8.04 -9.85
C LYS A 21 -10.00 -6.99 -10.93
N PHE A 22 -8.77 -6.55 -11.12
CA PHE A 22 -8.42 -5.50 -12.09
C PHE A 22 -7.32 -5.96 -13.02
N MET A 23 -7.27 -5.36 -14.20
CA MET A 23 -6.10 -5.36 -15.05
C MET A 23 -5.52 -3.94 -15.04
N ILE A 24 -4.33 -3.77 -14.49
CA ILE A 24 -3.69 -2.47 -14.33
C ILE A 24 -2.30 -2.52 -14.96
N ASP A 25 -2.12 -1.76 -16.05
CA ASP A 25 -0.85 -1.66 -16.79
C ASP A 25 -0.18 -3.01 -17.07
N GLY A 26 -0.98 -4.03 -17.44
CA GLY A 26 -0.49 -5.38 -17.74
C GLY A 26 -0.40 -6.31 -16.53
N TYR A 27 -0.64 -5.81 -15.32
CA TYR A 27 -0.67 -6.63 -14.11
C TYR A 27 -2.09 -7.05 -13.77
N THR A 28 -2.26 -8.31 -13.35
CA THR A 28 -3.52 -8.78 -12.78
C THR A 28 -3.50 -8.44 -11.28
N VAL A 29 -4.41 -7.59 -10.84
CA VAL A 29 -4.47 -7.12 -9.46
C VAL A 29 -5.78 -7.58 -8.83
N ASP A 30 -5.68 -8.36 -7.77
CA ASP A 30 -6.81 -8.81 -6.99
C ASP A 30 -6.81 -8.08 -5.64
N VAL A 31 -7.96 -7.54 -5.25
CA VAL A 31 -8.15 -6.90 -3.97
C VAL A 31 -9.22 -7.66 -3.20
N ALA A 32 -8.90 -8.10 -2.00
CA ALA A 32 -9.82 -8.85 -1.16
C ALA A 32 -9.95 -8.22 0.22
N VAL A 33 -11.15 -8.25 0.79
CA VAL A 33 -11.39 -7.80 2.15
C VAL A 33 -11.10 -8.95 3.10
N GLN A 34 -10.13 -8.76 3.99
CA GLN A 34 -9.71 -9.78 4.94
C GLN A 34 -9.73 -9.22 6.36
N PRO A 35 -10.03 -10.06 7.37
CA PRO A 35 -9.97 -9.62 8.77
C PRO A 35 -8.52 -9.41 9.20
N GLU A 36 -8.23 -8.25 9.78
CA GLU A 36 -6.93 -7.96 10.40
C GLU A 36 -6.98 -8.29 11.90
N LYS A 37 -8.06 -7.86 12.54
CA LYS A 37 -8.34 -8.08 13.97
C LYS A 37 -9.81 -8.35 14.14
N LYS A 38 -10.23 -8.74 15.36
CA LYS A 38 -11.64 -8.87 15.69
C LYS A 38 -12.38 -7.55 15.36
N LEU A 39 -13.39 -7.62 14.50
CA LEU A 39 -14.21 -6.50 14.04
C LEU A 39 -13.49 -5.47 13.17
N LYS A 40 -12.28 -5.77 12.70
CA LYS A 40 -11.54 -4.88 11.80
C LYS A 40 -11.12 -5.61 10.54
N TYR A 41 -11.43 -5.01 9.38
CA TYR A 41 -11.11 -5.55 8.06
C TYR A 41 -10.13 -4.63 7.34
N VAL A 42 -9.28 -5.21 6.51
CA VAL A 42 -8.36 -4.49 5.63
C VAL A 42 -8.50 -4.99 4.20
N LEU A 43 -8.12 -4.14 3.24
CA LEU A 43 -8.04 -4.52 1.84
C LEU A 43 -6.66 -5.09 1.57
N THR A 44 -6.59 -6.33 1.11
CA THR A 44 -5.32 -6.98 0.78
C THR A 44 -5.16 -7.01 -0.74
N VAL A 45 -4.01 -6.58 -1.23
CA VAL A 45 -3.69 -6.51 -2.65
C VAL A 45 -2.80 -7.69 -3.04
N TYR A 46 -3.24 -8.44 -4.07
CA TYR A 46 -2.47 -9.52 -4.68
C TYR A 46 -2.15 -9.14 -6.12
N VAL A 47 -0.90 -9.21 -6.49
CA VAL A 47 -0.46 -8.93 -7.87
C VAL A 47 -0.05 -10.23 -8.54
N ASN A 48 -0.65 -10.50 -9.71
CA ASN A 48 -0.42 -11.75 -10.46
C ASN A 48 -0.65 -13.01 -9.61
N LYS A 49 -1.68 -12.99 -8.77
CA LYS A 49 -2.07 -14.08 -7.85
C LYS A 49 -1.06 -14.35 -6.73
N LYS A 50 -0.08 -13.46 -6.53
CA LYS A 50 0.92 -13.62 -5.48
C LYS A 50 0.74 -12.59 -4.40
N CYS A 51 0.83 -13.02 -3.15
CA CYS A 51 0.85 -12.12 -2.02
C CYS A 51 2.16 -11.32 -1.98
N ALA A 52 2.04 -10.10 -1.55
CA ALA A 52 3.06 -9.07 -1.56
C ALA A 52 4.41 -9.42 -0.96
N LEU A 53 4.48 -10.31 0.01
CA LEU A 53 5.72 -10.63 0.72
C LEU A 53 6.80 -11.21 -0.19
N TYR A 54 6.39 -11.94 -1.23
CA TYR A 54 7.32 -12.58 -2.17
C TYR A 54 7.71 -11.65 -3.33
N THR A 55 6.81 -10.79 -3.77
CA THR A 55 7.09 -9.83 -4.84
C THR A 55 7.85 -8.61 -4.37
N CYS A 56 7.83 -8.33 -3.07
CA CYS A 56 8.45 -7.15 -2.49
C CYS A 56 9.97 -7.14 -2.50
N VAL A 57 10.62 -8.29 -2.60
CA VAL A 57 12.08 -8.36 -2.51
C VAL A 57 12.76 -7.94 -3.80
N ASN A 58 12.16 -8.24 -4.95
CA ASN A 58 12.80 -8.10 -6.25
C ASN A 58 12.10 -7.15 -7.23
N ASP A 59 10.96 -6.55 -6.87
CA ASP A 59 10.19 -5.73 -7.81
C ASP A 59 9.68 -4.45 -7.16
N CYS A 60 10.50 -3.38 -7.26
CA CYS A 60 10.17 -2.06 -6.73
C CYS A 60 9.02 -1.39 -7.49
N ASP A 61 8.80 -1.73 -8.76
CA ASP A 61 7.73 -1.18 -9.56
C ASP A 61 6.35 -1.61 -9.04
N ILE A 62 6.19 -2.89 -8.70
CA ILE A 62 4.95 -3.40 -8.11
C ILE A 62 4.66 -2.72 -6.77
N ARG A 63 5.67 -2.54 -5.94
CA ARG A 63 5.53 -1.88 -4.65
C ARG A 63 5.01 -0.45 -4.80
N SER A 64 5.63 0.34 -5.65
CA SER A 64 5.26 1.74 -5.83
C SER A 64 3.89 1.90 -6.47
N ARG A 65 3.45 0.95 -7.30
CA ARG A 65 2.17 1.02 -8.00
C ARG A 65 0.98 0.61 -7.14
N PHE A 66 1.13 -0.40 -6.28
CA PHE A 66 -0.02 -1.08 -5.68
C PHE A 66 -0.01 -1.12 -4.16
N TYR A 67 1.13 -0.92 -3.50
CA TYR A 67 1.25 -1.11 -2.06
C TYR A 67 1.18 0.20 -1.29
N TYR A 68 0.66 0.10 -0.07
CA TYR A 68 0.54 1.25 0.83
C TYR A 68 1.93 1.70 1.30
N PRO A 69 2.35 2.92 0.94
CA PRO A 69 3.63 3.45 1.37
C PRO A 69 3.54 4.00 2.80
N SER A 70 4.54 3.73 3.61
CA SER A 70 4.68 4.37 4.91
C SER A 70 6.14 4.79 5.13
N LYS A 71 6.31 6.00 5.61
CA LYS A 71 7.64 6.50 5.94
C LYS A 71 8.06 5.93 7.29
N ARG A 72 9.24 5.30 7.32
CA ARG A 72 9.79 4.70 8.53
C ARG A 72 11.23 5.14 8.72
N SER A 73 11.75 4.92 9.92
CA SER A 73 13.12 5.21 10.25
C SER A 73 13.80 3.95 10.81
N SER A 74 15.04 3.72 10.42
CA SER A 74 15.86 2.64 10.98
C SER A 74 16.38 2.97 12.38
N LEU A 75 16.16 4.18 12.88
CA LEU A 75 16.57 4.61 14.20
C LEU A 75 15.68 4.00 15.29
N SER A 76 16.30 3.38 16.29
CA SER A 76 15.60 2.94 17.50
C SER A 76 15.24 4.12 18.39
N ALA A 77 14.38 3.89 19.40
CA ALA A 77 14.04 4.92 20.38
C ALA A 77 15.29 5.42 21.13
N ALA A 78 16.22 4.52 21.45
CA ALA A 78 17.48 4.87 22.09
C ALA A 78 18.34 5.77 21.20
N ASP A 79 18.43 5.46 19.90
CA ASP A 79 19.17 6.26 18.93
C ASP A 79 18.59 7.65 18.79
N LYS A 80 17.25 7.77 18.76
CA LYS A 80 16.56 9.06 18.71
C LYS A 80 16.86 9.91 19.94
N GLN A 81 16.94 9.31 21.11
CA GLN A 81 17.33 10.04 22.35
C GLN A 81 18.77 10.52 22.29
N LYS A 82 19.69 9.72 21.79
CA LYS A 82 21.10 10.13 21.61
C LYS A 82 21.21 11.30 20.64
N LEU A 83 20.37 11.35 19.61
CA LEU A 83 20.37 12.44 18.63
C LEU A 83 19.95 13.77 19.21
N LYS A 84 19.20 13.80 20.31
CA LYS A 84 18.83 15.05 20.97
C LYS A 84 20.04 15.82 21.51
N LYS A 85 21.17 15.14 21.74
CA LYS A 85 22.42 15.73 22.23
C LYS A 85 23.34 16.19 21.10
N VAL A 86 22.95 16.00 19.85
CA VAL A 86 23.74 16.33 18.66
C VAL A 86 23.24 17.64 18.05
N SER A 87 24.09 18.36 17.32
CA SER A 87 23.69 19.60 16.64
C SER A 87 22.51 19.38 15.69
N LYS A 88 21.70 20.41 15.48
CA LYS A 88 20.48 20.32 14.64
C LYS A 88 20.80 19.85 13.22
N ALA A 89 21.83 20.41 12.59
CA ALA A 89 22.21 20.06 11.23
C ALA A 89 22.63 18.59 11.11
N ARG A 90 23.43 18.10 12.04
CA ARG A 90 23.89 16.71 12.06
C ARG A 90 22.74 15.75 12.35
N ARG A 91 21.84 16.12 13.26
CA ARG A 91 20.65 15.35 13.60
C ARG A 91 19.73 15.18 12.39
N GLU A 92 19.48 16.26 11.65
CA GLU A 92 18.66 16.21 10.43
C GLU A 92 19.30 15.31 9.36
N SER A 93 20.61 15.39 9.17
CA SER A 93 21.34 14.54 8.23
C SER A 93 21.20 13.06 8.58
N ILE A 94 21.40 12.69 9.83
CA ILE A 94 21.27 11.31 10.29
C ILE A 94 19.84 10.82 10.15
N THR A 95 18.86 11.64 10.48
CA THR A 95 17.43 11.32 10.35
C THR A 95 17.05 11.05 8.90
N GLN A 96 17.54 11.88 7.97
CA GLN A 96 17.29 11.68 6.54
C GLN A 96 17.94 10.39 6.01
N MET A 97 19.16 10.10 6.41
CA MET A 97 19.86 8.88 6.00
C MET A 97 19.19 7.61 6.53
N ALA A 98 18.57 7.68 7.70
CA ALA A 98 17.88 6.55 8.32
C ALA A 98 16.44 6.40 7.82
N ALA A 99 15.88 7.40 7.16
CA ALA A 99 14.51 7.36 6.65
C ALA A 99 14.40 6.45 5.42
N TYR A 100 13.36 5.64 5.38
CA TYR A 100 13.06 4.80 4.24
C TYR A 100 11.55 4.65 4.08
N THR A 101 11.12 4.23 2.87
CA THR A 101 9.71 3.92 2.62
C THR A 101 9.49 2.43 2.69
N ALA A 102 8.62 2.00 3.60
CA ALA A 102 8.16 0.63 3.68
C ALA A 102 6.82 0.49 2.93
N TYR A 103 6.63 -0.63 2.26
CA TYR A 103 5.41 -0.89 1.49
C TYR A 103 4.66 -2.07 2.09
N SER A 104 3.33 -1.93 2.20
CA SER A 104 2.45 -2.95 2.75
C SER A 104 1.35 -3.30 1.75
N PRO A 105 1.00 -4.59 1.60
CA PRO A 105 -0.12 -5.00 0.75
C PRO A 105 -1.48 -4.67 1.35
N PHE A 106 -1.51 -4.16 2.58
CA PHE A 106 -2.74 -3.93 3.33
C PHE A 106 -3.13 -2.45 3.29
N TRP A 107 -4.37 -2.20 2.87
CA TRP A 107 -4.94 -0.86 2.83
C TRP A 107 -6.08 -0.76 3.83
N GLY A 108 -6.02 0.23 4.72
CA GLY A 108 -7.08 0.49 5.69
C GLY A 108 -8.23 1.35 5.13
N SER A 109 -8.04 1.96 3.95
CA SER A 109 -9.02 2.86 3.35
C SER A 109 -9.11 2.62 1.84
N PHE A 110 -10.34 2.39 1.35
CA PHE A 110 -10.61 2.27 -0.08
C PHE A 110 -10.26 3.54 -0.84
N SER A 111 -10.61 4.71 -0.30
CA SER A 111 -10.37 5.99 -0.96
C SER A 111 -8.89 6.25 -1.18
N ARG A 112 -8.05 5.92 -0.21
CA ARG A 112 -6.60 6.05 -0.32
C ARG A 112 -6.01 5.08 -1.33
N MET A 113 -6.47 3.84 -1.34
CA MET A 113 -6.06 2.83 -2.30
C MET A 113 -6.42 3.25 -3.72
N LYS A 114 -7.65 3.69 -3.95
CA LYS A 114 -8.13 4.18 -5.24
C LYS A 114 -7.26 5.34 -5.73
N ALA A 115 -7.02 6.33 -4.89
CA ALA A 115 -6.21 7.50 -5.23
C ALA A 115 -4.78 7.10 -5.58
N HIS A 116 -4.20 6.17 -4.85
CA HIS A 116 -2.85 5.66 -5.10
C HIS A 116 -2.77 4.92 -6.44
N PHE A 117 -3.73 4.07 -6.74
CA PHE A 117 -3.79 3.34 -7.99
C PHE A 117 -3.91 4.28 -9.19
N ILE A 118 -4.77 5.30 -9.10
CA ILE A 118 -4.96 6.29 -10.16
C ILE A 118 -3.70 7.12 -10.36
N ARG A 119 -3.02 7.49 -9.28
CA ARG A 119 -1.81 8.33 -9.35
C ARG A 119 -0.62 7.61 -9.95
N ASN A 120 -0.45 6.33 -9.66
CA ASN A 120 0.76 5.58 -9.99
C ASN A 120 0.62 4.65 -11.20
N ASN A 121 -0.54 4.60 -11.83
CA ASN A 121 -0.79 3.75 -12.99
C ASN A 121 -1.50 4.52 -14.09
N GLN A 122 -1.29 4.10 -15.33
CA GLN A 122 -1.87 4.79 -16.49
C GLN A 122 -3.20 4.19 -16.91
N SER A 123 -3.31 2.86 -16.91
CA SER A 123 -4.51 2.15 -17.38
C SER A 123 -5.04 1.21 -16.32
N ILE A 124 -6.29 1.42 -15.92
CA ILE A 124 -6.97 0.59 -14.91
C ILE A 124 -8.28 0.08 -15.54
N ARG A 125 -8.45 -1.23 -15.59
CA ARG A 125 -9.65 -1.88 -16.11
C ARG A 125 -10.21 -2.85 -15.08
N LEU A 126 -11.53 -2.76 -14.84
CA LEU A 126 -12.22 -3.70 -13.96
C LEU A 126 -12.51 -4.99 -14.73
N ILE A 127 -12.09 -6.12 -14.18
CA ILE A 127 -12.38 -7.44 -14.74
C ILE A 127 -13.61 -8.04 -14.05
N LYS A 128 -13.63 -8.02 -12.72
CA LYS A 128 -14.69 -8.65 -11.93
C LYS A 128 -14.76 -8.03 -10.55
N CYS A 129 -15.95 -7.96 -10.00
CA CYS A 129 -16.15 -7.59 -8.58
C CYS A 129 -17.34 -8.32 -7.95
#